data_18bd5eaa3353a760fa2e57d85449cdcd
#
_entry.id   18bd5eaa3353a760fa2e57d85449cdcd
#
_cell.length_a   1.000
_cell.length_b   1.000
_cell.length_c   1.000
_cell.angle_alpha   90.00
_cell.angle_beta   90.00
_cell.angle_gamma   90.00
#
_symmetry.space_group_name_H-M   'P 1'
#
loop_
_entity.id
_entity.type
_entity.pdbx_description
1 polymer ?
#
loop_
_entity_poly.entity_id
_entity_poly.type
_entity_poly.pdbx_seq_one_letter_code
_entity_poly.pdbx_strand_id
1 'polypeptide(L)'
;MLAYFDGVGYPYEILVVDDGSTDNTPALIAEAAATHPAVQALVYHPNRGKGHAVRAGMLAARGEYLMFTDADLSIPIDITANFLAALQGGYDITIASRWHPDSSNIVPPPLPRRVMGTIFRWCVRRLVISDVRDTQCGCKAYRADVARRLFGQSRIDRFSFDAEVIFLAARAGYRIKEVPFALRYTPGSSVRPVRDSLLMLRDLARIRVNAARGLYGRLDAADLVRRAG
;
A
#
# COMPACT_ATOMS: atom_id res chain seq x y z
N MET A 1 -9.92 -10.33 10.74
CA MET A 1 -9.79 -10.42 9.26
C MET A 1 -10.47 -11.68 8.75
N LEU A 2 -10.10 -12.88 9.18
CA LEU A 2 -10.72 -14.15 8.75
C LEU A 2 -12.25 -14.14 8.89
N ALA A 3 -12.77 -13.84 10.08
CA ALA A 3 -14.22 -13.79 10.31
C ALA A 3 -14.97 -12.83 9.38
N TYR A 4 -14.31 -11.78 8.90
CA TYR A 4 -14.91 -10.87 7.91
C TYR A 4 -14.96 -11.55 6.52
N PHE A 5 -13.85 -12.11 6.06
CA PHE A 5 -13.78 -12.69 4.73
C PHE A 5 -14.57 -13.99 4.60
N ASP A 6 -14.67 -14.80 5.66
CA ASP A 6 -15.54 -15.98 5.69
C ASP A 6 -17.03 -15.61 5.49
N GLY A 7 -17.42 -14.40 5.90
CA GLY A 7 -18.79 -13.90 5.77
C GLY A 7 -19.14 -13.24 4.44
N VAL A 8 -18.14 -12.88 3.59
CA VAL A 8 -18.44 -12.11 2.36
C VAL A 8 -18.72 -12.99 1.12
N GLY A 9 -18.50 -14.30 1.19
CA GLY A 9 -18.87 -15.26 0.13
C GLY A 9 -17.99 -15.22 -1.14
N TYR A 10 -16.86 -14.51 -1.14
CA TYR A 10 -15.87 -14.56 -2.22
C TYR A 10 -14.72 -15.50 -1.88
N PRO A 11 -14.11 -16.19 -2.87
CA PRO A 11 -12.81 -16.82 -2.66
C PRO A 11 -11.78 -15.77 -2.29
N TYR A 12 -10.95 -16.05 -1.28
CA TYR A 12 -9.90 -15.15 -0.84
C TYR A 12 -8.66 -15.91 -0.39
N GLU A 13 -7.53 -15.20 -0.36
CA GLU A 13 -6.28 -15.62 0.26
C GLU A 13 -5.73 -14.49 1.13
N ILE A 14 -5.05 -14.84 2.21
CA ILE A 14 -4.35 -13.91 3.09
C ILE A 14 -2.88 -14.30 3.12
N LEU A 15 -2.03 -13.48 2.51
CA LEU A 15 -0.59 -13.62 2.58
C LEU A 15 -0.06 -12.78 3.75
N VAL A 16 0.43 -13.44 4.79
CA VAL A 16 1.11 -12.77 5.89
C VAL A 16 2.59 -12.75 5.57
N VAL A 17 3.13 -11.55 5.36
CA VAL A 17 4.54 -11.35 5.00
C VAL A 17 5.31 -10.94 6.24
N ASP A 18 6.26 -11.77 6.65
CA ASP A 18 7.17 -11.49 7.76
C ASP A 18 8.53 -11.03 7.23
N ASP A 19 8.83 -9.77 7.49
CA ASP A 19 10.08 -9.09 7.07
C ASP A 19 11.22 -9.33 8.07
N GLY A 20 11.40 -10.58 8.49
CA GLY A 20 12.52 -10.99 9.33
C GLY A 20 12.35 -10.66 10.81
N SER A 21 11.19 -10.97 11.38
CA SER A 21 10.94 -10.87 12.82
C SER A 21 11.87 -11.77 13.63
N THR A 22 12.29 -11.29 14.79
CA THR A 22 13.18 -12.01 15.73
C THR A 22 12.47 -12.48 16.99
N ASP A 23 11.19 -12.21 17.10
CA ASP A 23 10.30 -12.63 18.18
C ASP A 23 9.47 -13.87 17.78
N ASN A 24 8.37 -14.12 18.48
CA ASN A 24 7.50 -15.28 18.19
C ASN A 24 6.59 -15.10 16.96
N THR A 25 6.69 -13.98 16.21
CA THR A 25 5.80 -13.68 15.06
C THR A 25 5.82 -14.80 14.01
N PRO A 26 6.99 -15.35 13.56
CA PRO A 26 7.00 -16.42 12.55
C PRO A 26 6.25 -17.66 12.98
N ALA A 27 6.34 -18.05 14.26
CA ALA A 27 5.64 -19.22 14.80
C ALA A 27 4.11 -19.00 14.80
N LEU A 28 3.64 -17.83 15.19
CA LEU A 28 2.22 -17.47 15.15
C LEU A 28 1.66 -17.46 13.72
N ILE A 29 2.44 -16.98 12.76
CA ILE A 29 2.05 -17.00 11.34
C ILE A 29 1.96 -18.44 10.82
N ALA A 30 2.93 -19.30 11.18
CA ALA A 30 2.94 -20.71 10.80
C ALA A 30 1.73 -21.45 11.38
N GLU A 31 1.39 -21.21 12.65
CA GLU A 31 0.20 -21.76 13.29
C GLU A 31 -1.10 -21.32 12.57
N ALA A 32 -1.23 -20.04 12.25
CA ALA A 32 -2.38 -19.52 11.50
C ALA A 32 -2.49 -20.16 10.11
N ALA A 33 -1.37 -20.32 9.40
CA ALA A 33 -1.35 -20.97 8.09
C ALA A 33 -1.67 -22.48 8.16
N ALA A 34 -1.31 -23.16 9.26
CA ALA A 34 -1.65 -24.56 9.46
C ALA A 34 -3.13 -24.79 9.81
N THR A 35 -3.77 -23.82 10.45
CA THR A 35 -5.16 -23.92 10.92
C THR A 35 -6.19 -23.37 9.93
N HIS A 36 -5.78 -22.47 9.01
CA HIS A 36 -6.71 -21.84 8.08
C HIS A 36 -6.19 -21.93 6.63
N PRO A 37 -6.87 -22.67 5.73
CA PRO A 37 -6.41 -22.93 4.36
C PRO A 37 -6.19 -21.67 3.51
N ALA A 38 -6.90 -20.57 3.79
CA ALA A 38 -6.76 -19.30 3.06
C ALA A 38 -5.55 -18.48 3.51
N VAL A 39 -4.88 -18.86 4.62
CA VAL A 39 -3.71 -18.16 5.16
C VAL A 39 -2.43 -18.78 4.61
N GLN A 40 -1.55 -17.95 4.07
CA GLN A 40 -0.23 -18.34 3.59
C GLN A 40 0.83 -17.47 4.25
N ALA A 41 1.95 -18.07 4.60
CA ALA A 41 3.12 -17.40 5.18
C ALA A 41 4.17 -17.11 4.11
N LEU A 42 4.69 -15.90 4.08
CA LEU A 42 5.87 -15.52 3.31
C LEU A 42 6.92 -14.96 4.27
N VAL A 43 7.86 -15.79 4.68
CA VAL A 43 8.87 -15.46 5.70
C VAL A 43 10.25 -15.42 5.06
N TYR A 44 11.04 -14.38 5.35
CA TYR A 44 12.42 -14.27 4.89
C TYR A 44 13.29 -13.49 5.88
N HIS A 45 14.59 -13.68 5.81
CA HIS A 45 15.62 -12.96 6.55
C HIS A 45 16.73 -12.49 5.60
N PRO A 46 17.43 -11.40 5.93
CA PRO A 46 17.18 -10.42 7.01
C PRO A 46 16.02 -9.48 6.67
N ASN A 47 15.65 -8.61 7.65
CA ASN A 47 14.71 -7.50 7.42
C ASN A 47 15.17 -6.62 6.26
N ARG A 48 14.29 -6.38 5.29
CA ARG A 48 14.53 -5.59 4.08
C ARG A 48 13.72 -4.31 4.00
N GLY A 49 12.70 -4.18 4.84
CA GLY A 49 11.84 -3.00 4.98
C GLY A 49 10.45 -3.18 4.39
N LYS A 50 9.52 -2.35 4.88
CA LYS A 50 8.08 -2.43 4.56
C LYS A 50 7.78 -2.49 3.05
N GLY A 51 8.44 -1.66 2.26
CA GLY A 51 8.24 -1.64 0.81
C GLY A 51 8.63 -2.95 0.14
N HIS A 52 9.71 -3.59 0.62
CA HIS A 52 10.09 -4.92 0.15
C HIS A 52 9.04 -5.97 0.53
N ALA A 53 8.57 -5.97 1.78
CA ALA A 53 7.55 -6.89 2.24
C ALA A 53 6.25 -6.78 1.44
N VAL A 54 5.75 -5.57 1.24
CA VAL A 54 4.55 -5.33 0.44
C VAL A 54 4.77 -5.77 -1.01
N ARG A 55 5.90 -5.42 -1.62
CA ARG A 55 6.23 -5.86 -2.99
C ARG A 55 6.27 -7.38 -3.11
N ALA A 56 6.91 -8.07 -2.17
CA ALA A 56 6.97 -9.52 -2.17
C ALA A 56 5.58 -10.16 -2.08
N GLY A 57 4.73 -9.69 -1.15
CA GLY A 57 3.35 -10.16 -1.03
C GLY A 57 2.51 -9.89 -2.27
N MET A 58 2.56 -8.66 -2.81
CA MET A 58 1.78 -8.26 -3.99
C MET A 58 2.19 -9.01 -5.27
N LEU A 59 3.45 -9.42 -5.40
CA LEU A 59 3.92 -10.22 -6.52
C LEU A 59 3.61 -11.72 -6.35
N ALA A 60 3.52 -12.22 -5.12
CA ALA A 60 3.18 -13.61 -4.82
C ALA A 60 1.67 -13.87 -4.86
N ALA A 61 0.85 -12.85 -4.63
CA ALA A 61 -0.60 -12.98 -4.58
C ALA A 61 -1.21 -13.39 -5.93
N ARG A 62 -2.28 -14.23 -5.88
CA ARG A 62 -2.90 -14.87 -7.05
C ARG A 62 -4.29 -14.34 -7.39
N GLY A 63 -4.92 -13.61 -6.47
CA GLY A 63 -6.26 -13.05 -6.65
C GLY A 63 -6.40 -12.14 -7.88
N GLU A 64 -7.62 -11.87 -8.28
CA GLU A 64 -7.96 -10.92 -9.35
C GLU A 64 -7.80 -9.46 -8.87
N TYR A 65 -8.09 -9.23 -7.60
CA TYR A 65 -7.91 -7.97 -6.90
C TYR A 65 -6.94 -8.20 -5.75
N LEU A 66 -5.87 -7.41 -5.69
CA LEU A 66 -4.83 -7.54 -4.69
C LEU A 66 -4.89 -6.35 -3.73
N MET A 67 -4.92 -6.62 -2.44
CA MET A 67 -4.93 -5.59 -1.40
C MET A 67 -3.79 -5.82 -0.42
N PHE A 68 -3.15 -4.76 0.01
CA PHE A 68 -2.33 -4.81 1.23
C PHE A 68 -2.90 -3.90 2.33
N THR A 69 -2.69 -4.30 3.55
CA THR A 69 -3.00 -3.51 4.75
C THR A 69 -1.94 -3.71 5.82
N ASP A 70 -1.80 -2.73 6.72
CA ASP A 70 -0.92 -2.87 7.87
C ASP A 70 -1.48 -3.92 8.85
N ALA A 71 -0.60 -4.68 9.48
CA ALA A 71 -0.98 -5.79 10.37
C ALA A 71 -1.72 -5.32 11.64
N ASP A 72 -1.59 -4.04 12.02
CA ASP A 72 -2.28 -3.46 13.17
C ASP A 72 -3.77 -3.17 12.92
N LEU A 73 -4.24 -3.35 11.67
CA LEU A 73 -5.62 -3.10 11.25
C LEU A 73 -6.17 -1.75 11.72
N SER A 74 -5.32 -0.73 11.75
CA SER A 74 -5.73 0.65 12.07
C SER A 74 -6.77 1.20 11.08
N ILE A 75 -6.88 0.59 9.91
CA ILE A 75 -7.93 0.80 8.92
C ILE A 75 -8.91 -0.38 9.02
N PRO A 76 -10.21 -0.13 9.23
CA PRO A 76 -11.21 -1.18 9.32
C PRO A 76 -11.26 -2.03 8.05
N ILE A 77 -11.32 -3.37 8.20
CA ILE A 77 -11.25 -4.31 7.07
C ILE A 77 -12.47 -4.24 6.15
N ASP A 78 -13.60 -3.75 6.63
CA ASP A 78 -14.84 -3.55 5.87
C ASP A 78 -14.71 -2.55 4.71
N ILE A 79 -13.67 -1.70 4.72
CA ILE A 79 -13.29 -0.85 3.58
C ILE A 79 -13.12 -1.67 2.29
N THR A 80 -12.82 -2.96 2.42
CA THR A 80 -12.62 -3.88 1.29
C THR A 80 -13.82 -3.91 0.35
N ALA A 81 -15.04 -3.82 0.89
CA ALA A 81 -16.25 -3.78 0.07
C ALA A 81 -16.27 -2.55 -0.85
N ASN A 82 -15.91 -1.37 -0.32
CA ASN A 82 -15.84 -0.13 -1.10
C ASN A 82 -14.69 -0.17 -2.12
N PHE A 83 -13.56 -0.79 -1.77
CA PHE A 83 -12.44 -0.98 -2.68
C PHE A 83 -12.84 -1.86 -3.86
N LEU A 84 -13.44 -3.00 -3.57
CA LEU A 84 -13.87 -3.96 -4.60
C LEU A 84 -14.91 -3.32 -5.53
N ALA A 85 -15.92 -2.64 -4.99
CA ALA A 85 -16.93 -1.95 -5.78
C ALA A 85 -16.31 -0.90 -6.73
N ALA A 86 -15.31 -0.14 -6.26
CA ALA A 86 -14.64 0.84 -7.11
C ALA A 86 -13.77 0.19 -8.20
N LEU A 87 -13.04 -0.89 -7.89
CA LEU A 87 -12.24 -1.62 -8.88
C LEU A 87 -13.12 -2.27 -9.95
N GLN A 88 -14.25 -2.87 -9.56
CA GLN A 88 -15.26 -3.39 -10.48
C GLN A 88 -15.93 -2.29 -11.30
N GLY A 89 -16.06 -1.09 -10.74
CA GLY A 89 -16.55 0.11 -11.42
C GLY A 89 -15.54 0.77 -12.36
N GLY A 90 -14.39 0.08 -12.65
CA GLY A 90 -13.42 0.49 -13.65
C GLY A 90 -12.29 1.39 -13.16
N TYR A 91 -12.08 1.50 -11.85
CA TYR A 91 -10.84 2.04 -11.32
C TYR A 91 -9.76 0.95 -11.29
N ASP A 92 -8.51 1.37 -11.44
CA ASP A 92 -7.36 0.46 -11.46
C ASP A 92 -6.76 0.27 -10.07
N ILE A 93 -6.88 1.32 -9.23
CA ILE A 93 -6.30 1.40 -7.89
C ILE A 93 -7.29 2.08 -6.96
N THR A 94 -7.38 1.58 -5.73
CA THR A 94 -8.10 2.22 -4.63
C THR A 94 -7.18 2.47 -3.45
N ILE A 95 -7.34 3.61 -2.77
CA ILE A 95 -6.52 4.04 -1.65
C ILE A 95 -7.44 4.48 -0.52
N ALA A 96 -7.24 3.96 0.68
CA ALA A 96 -7.84 4.55 1.87
C ALA A 96 -7.20 5.93 2.11
N SER A 97 -8.00 6.98 2.21
CA SER A 97 -7.48 8.34 2.32
C SER A 97 -7.92 9.02 3.61
N ARG A 98 -6.96 9.33 4.48
CA ARG A 98 -7.17 10.12 5.70
C ARG A 98 -7.58 11.56 5.42
N TRP A 99 -7.30 12.03 4.20
CA TRP A 99 -7.51 13.40 3.75
C TRP A 99 -8.70 13.55 2.80
N HIS A 100 -9.48 12.48 2.63
CA HIS A 100 -10.77 12.58 1.97
C HIS A 100 -11.73 13.44 2.82
N PRO A 101 -12.57 14.31 2.23
CA PRO A 101 -13.49 15.16 3.00
C PRO A 101 -14.39 14.38 3.98
N ASP A 102 -14.81 13.19 3.58
CA ASP A 102 -15.70 12.33 4.37
C ASP A 102 -14.96 11.40 5.34
N SER A 103 -13.62 11.49 5.40
CA SER A 103 -12.85 10.71 6.37
C SER A 103 -12.87 11.35 7.74
N SER A 104 -13.02 10.52 8.77
CA SER A 104 -13.02 10.97 10.17
C SER A 104 -11.82 10.40 10.93
N ASN A 105 -11.21 11.23 11.78
CA ASN A 105 -10.15 10.83 12.70
C ASN A 105 -10.71 10.81 14.11
N ILE A 106 -10.79 9.64 14.72
CA ILE A 106 -11.30 9.50 16.10
C ILE A 106 -10.31 10.11 17.09
N VAL A 107 -8.99 9.94 16.87
CA VAL A 107 -7.95 10.55 17.69
C VAL A 107 -6.85 11.10 16.78
N PRO A 108 -6.61 12.42 16.76
CA PRO A 108 -5.54 13.02 15.95
C PRO A 108 -4.16 12.67 16.55
N PRO A 109 -3.13 12.48 15.69
CA PRO A 109 -1.77 12.22 16.16
C PRO A 109 -1.20 13.45 16.89
N PRO A 110 -0.18 13.26 17.75
CA PRO A 110 0.52 14.35 18.44
C PRO A 110 0.99 15.44 17.47
N LEU A 111 0.96 16.71 17.92
CA LEU A 111 1.25 17.88 17.09
C LEU A 111 2.57 17.78 16.27
N PRO A 112 3.72 17.36 16.82
CA PRO A 112 4.95 17.23 16.03
C PRO A 112 4.80 16.27 14.85
N ARG A 113 4.12 15.12 15.05
CA ARG A 113 3.87 14.13 14.02
C ARG A 113 2.91 14.66 12.94
N ARG A 114 1.92 15.44 13.34
CA ARG A 114 0.98 16.09 12.42
C ARG A 114 1.68 17.11 11.52
N VAL A 115 2.56 17.96 12.09
CA VAL A 115 3.35 18.95 11.33
C VAL A 115 4.28 18.25 10.34
N MET A 116 5.05 17.26 10.80
CA MET A 116 5.95 16.50 9.91
C MET A 116 5.20 15.77 8.79
N GLY A 117 4.08 15.16 9.09
CA GLY A 117 3.23 14.52 8.08
C GLY A 117 2.69 15.52 7.05
N THR A 118 2.36 16.75 7.47
CA THR A 118 1.90 17.81 6.56
C THR A 118 3.03 18.28 5.64
N ILE A 119 4.24 18.48 6.18
CA ILE A 119 5.42 18.87 5.39
C ILE A 119 5.74 17.77 4.37
N PHE A 120 5.79 16.51 4.81
CA PHE A 120 6.08 15.38 3.93
C PHE A 120 5.05 15.28 2.80
N ARG A 121 3.77 15.36 3.12
CA ARG A 121 2.70 15.36 2.12
C ARG A 121 2.85 16.51 1.11
N TRP A 122 3.21 17.71 1.56
CA TRP A 122 3.49 18.83 0.69
C TRP A 122 4.65 18.52 -0.27
N CYS A 123 5.75 17.94 0.24
CA CYS A 123 6.88 17.49 -0.58
C CYS A 123 6.44 16.44 -1.62
N VAL A 124 5.66 15.43 -1.23
CA VAL A 124 5.15 14.42 -2.16
C VAL A 124 4.32 15.06 -3.26
N ARG A 125 3.41 15.96 -2.91
CA ARG A 125 2.56 16.66 -3.90
C ARG A 125 3.36 17.53 -4.86
N ARG A 126 4.45 18.12 -4.43
CA ARG A 126 5.31 18.99 -5.27
C ARG A 126 6.30 18.19 -6.11
N LEU A 127 6.82 17.09 -5.59
CA LEU A 127 7.92 16.35 -6.20
C LEU A 127 7.46 15.08 -6.94
N VAL A 128 6.35 14.48 -6.55
CA VAL A 128 5.98 13.14 -6.99
C VAL A 128 4.63 13.14 -7.71
N ILE A 129 3.55 13.56 -7.05
CA ILE A 129 2.20 13.54 -7.61
C ILE A 129 1.30 14.57 -6.92
N SER A 130 0.56 15.37 -7.72
CA SER A 130 -0.35 16.42 -7.22
C SER A 130 -1.76 15.92 -6.89
N ASP A 131 -2.24 14.92 -7.60
CA ASP A 131 -3.69 14.60 -7.70
C ASP A 131 -4.18 13.58 -6.66
N VAL A 132 -3.27 12.94 -5.91
CA VAL A 132 -3.60 12.03 -4.81
C VAL A 132 -3.34 12.73 -3.48
N ARG A 133 -4.35 12.74 -2.61
CA ARG A 133 -4.29 13.43 -1.30
C ARG A 133 -3.50 12.65 -0.27
N ASP A 134 -3.60 11.30 -0.28
CA ASP A 134 -2.97 10.41 0.69
C ASP A 134 -2.21 9.26 0.04
N THR A 135 -0.99 9.52 -0.37
CA THR A 135 -0.13 8.48 -0.94
C THR A 135 0.40 7.49 0.10
N GLN A 136 0.42 7.87 1.40
CA GLN A 136 1.10 7.12 2.48
C GLN A 136 0.13 6.31 3.36
N CYS A 137 -1.12 6.18 2.97
CA CYS A 137 -2.05 5.34 3.71
C CYS A 137 -1.69 3.86 3.54
N GLY A 138 -1.60 3.11 4.63
CA GLY A 138 -1.17 1.71 4.68
C GLY A 138 -2.22 0.70 4.22
N CYS A 139 -3.23 1.13 3.47
CA CYS A 139 -4.25 0.23 2.90
C CYS A 139 -4.60 0.67 1.48
N LYS A 140 -4.32 -0.19 0.53
CA LYS A 140 -4.58 0.03 -0.90
C LYS A 140 -4.94 -1.26 -1.59
N ALA A 141 -5.81 -1.18 -2.60
CA ALA A 141 -6.11 -2.31 -3.46
C ALA A 141 -5.93 -1.97 -4.95
N TYR A 142 -5.69 -2.99 -5.72
CA TYR A 142 -5.30 -2.91 -7.12
C TYR A 142 -5.95 -4.03 -7.91
N ARG A 143 -6.18 -3.82 -9.19
CA ARG A 143 -6.34 -4.92 -10.12
C ARG A 143 -5.02 -5.70 -10.21
N ALA A 144 -5.08 -7.01 -10.33
CA ALA A 144 -3.88 -7.86 -10.26
C ALA A 144 -2.84 -7.54 -11.35
N ASP A 145 -3.27 -7.27 -12.56
CA ASP A 145 -2.38 -6.90 -13.67
C ASP A 145 -1.67 -5.57 -13.42
N VAL A 146 -2.37 -4.59 -12.84
CA VAL A 146 -1.83 -3.29 -12.44
C VAL A 146 -0.83 -3.46 -11.30
N ALA A 147 -1.17 -4.23 -10.27
CA ALA A 147 -0.28 -4.51 -9.15
C ALA A 147 1.03 -5.14 -9.61
N ARG A 148 0.96 -6.23 -10.40
CA ARG A 148 2.15 -6.93 -10.90
C ARG A 148 3.05 -6.00 -11.71
N ARG A 149 2.46 -5.13 -12.54
CA ARG A 149 3.21 -4.16 -13.35
C ARG A 149 3.90 -3.10 -12.49
N LEU A 150 3.21 -2.54 -11.52
CA LEU A 150 3.73 -1.47 -10.66
C LEU A 150 4.78 -1.99 -9.67
N PHE A 151 4.44 -3.05 -8.93
CA PHE A 151 5.35 -3.64 -7.94
C PHE A 151 6.55 -4.34 -8.59
N GLY A 152 6.41 -4.88 -9.80
CA GLY A 152 7.54 -5.40 -10.58
C GLY A 152 8.57 -4.36 -10.98
N GLN A 153 8.19 -3.07 -11.01
CA GLN A 153 9.09 -1.95 -11.33
C GLN A 153 9.53 -1.15 -10.11
N SER A 154 8.86 -1.31 -8.96
CA SER A 154 9.20 -0.55 -7.75
C SER A 154 10.57 -0.95 -7.20
N ARG A 155 11.32 0.03 -6.66
CA ARG A 155 12.72 -0.09 -6.24
C ARG A 155 12.99 0.40 -4.82
N ILE A 156 11.99 1.01 -4.19
CA ILE A 156 12.10 1.53 -2.82
C ILE A 156 11.63 0.45 -1.85
N ASP A 157 12.53 0.03 -0.96
CA ASP A 157 12.26 -1.06 0.00
C ASP A 157 11.69 -0.57 1.35
N ARG A 158 11.75 0.74 1.63
CA ARG A 158 11.31 1.34 2.89
C ARG A 158 9.98 2.08 2.74
N PHE A 159 9.69 3.02 3.66
CA PHE A 159 8.39 3.69 3.80
C PHE A 159 7.95 4.52 2.59
N SER A 160 8.86 4.98 1.74
CA SER A 160 8.50 5.78 0.55
C SER A 160 8.06 4.95 -0.66
N PHE A 161 7.98 3.61 -0.55
CA PHE A 161 7.49 2.74 -1.62
C PHE A 161 6.08 3.13 -2.09
N ASP A 162 5.24 3.56 -1.14
CA ASP A 162 3.89 4.03 -1.43
C ASP A 162 3.88 5.21 -2.41
N ALA A 163 4.74 6.20 -2.18
CA ALA A 163 4.89 7.34 -3.08
C ALA A 163 5.43 6.90 -4.45
N GLU A 164 6.37 5.95 -4.48
CA GLU A 164 6.91 5.41 -5.73
C GLU A 164 5.84 4.70 -6.56
N VAL A 165 5.10 3.78 -5.96
CA VAL A 165 4.05 3.00 -6.65
C VAL A 165 2.96 3.92 -7.21
N ILE A 166 2.52 4.91 -6.44
CA ILE A 166 1.51 5.87 -6.90
C ILE A 166 2.08 6.81 -7.98
N PHE A 167 3.36 7.20 -7.90
CA PHE A 167 4.04 7.91 -8.97
C PHE A 167 4.06 7.11 -10.29
N LEU A 168 4.39 5.83 -10.22
CA LEU A 168 4.39 4.94 -11.38
C LEU A 168 2.98 4.79 -11.96
N ALA A 169 1.98 4.66 -11.09
CA ALA A 169 0.57 4.56 -11.47
C ALA A 169 0.09 5.81 -12.23
N ALA A 170 0.40 7.01 -11.73
CA ALA A 170 0.04 8.25 -12.37
C ALA A 170 0.73 8.43 -13.74
N ARG A 171 2.02 8.07 -13.83
CA ARG A 171 2.75 8.10 -15.11
C ARG A 171 2.18 7.13 -16.15
N ALA A 172 1.63 6.02 -15.70
CA ALA A 172 0.97 5.04 -16.56
C ALA A 172 -0.47 5.41 -16.93
N GLY A 173 -1.02 6.49 -16.36
CA GLY A 173 -2.39 6.92 -16.61
C GLY A 173 -3.45 6.06 -15.93
N TYR A 174 -3.10 5.28 -14.89
CA TYR A 174 -4.06 4.47 -14.14
C TYR A 174 -5.05 5.34 -13.34
N ARG A 175 -6.31 4.91 -13.29
CA ARG A 175 -7.39 5.59 -12.59
C ARG A 175 -7.35 5.21 -11.11
N ILE A 176 -7.12 6.22 -10.25
CA ILE A 176 -6.99 6.04 -8.79
C ILE A 176 -8.25 6.59 -8.11
N LYS A 177 -8.86 5.82 -7.21
CA LYS A 177 -9.97 6.24 -6.35
C LYS A 177 -9.51 6.34 -4.91
N GLU A 178 -9.68 7.50 -4.31
CA GLU A 178 -9.55 7.65 -2.86
C GLU A 178 -10.87 7.32 -2.18
N VAL A 179 -10.83 6.49 -1.14
CA VAL A 179 -11.99 6.02 -0.38
C VAL A 179 -11.87 6.52 1.05
N PRO A 180 -12.91 7.19 1.57
CA PRO A 180 -12.93 7.66 2.96
C PRO A 180 -13.02 6.51 3.96
N PHE A 181 -12.51 6.73 5.16
CA PHE A 181 -12.67 5.81 6.29
C PHE A 181 -12.55 6.54 7.63
N ALA A 182 -12.99 5.87 8.69
CA ALA A 182 -12.78 6.33 10.06
C ALA A 182 -11.46 5.74 10.60
N LEU A 183 -10.45 6.59 10.82
CA LEU A 183 -9.16 6.16 11.38
C LEU A 183 -9.30 5.85 12.86
N ARG A 184 -8.96 4.63 13.25
CA ARG A 184 -8.74 4.27 14.66
C ARG A 184 -7.26 4.47 14.97
N TYR A 185 -6.96 5.48 15.79
CA TYR A 185 -5.58 5.69 16.20
C TYR A 185 -5.13 4.58 17.14
N THR A 186 -4.11 3.83 16.74
CA THR A 186 -3.44 2.84 17.60
C THR A 186 -2.10 3.42 18.04
N PRO A 187 -1.82 3.55 19.35
CA PRO A 187 -0.50 3.93 19.83
C PRO A 187 0.54 2.88 19.45
N GLY A 188 1.75 3.27 19.05
CA GLY A 188 2.83 2.31 18.83
C GLY A 188 3.45 2.32 17.43
N SER A 189 3.53 3.51 16.80
CA SER A 189 4.20 3.62 15.49
C SER A 189 5.69 3.27 15.55
N SER A 190 6.13 2.38 14.67
CA SER A 190 7.53 2.03 14.45
C SER A 190 8.36 3.11 13.74
N VAL A 191 7.74 4.19 13.25
CA VAL A 191 8.41 5.28 12.54
C VAL A 191 9.19 6.17 13.52
N ARG A 192 10.50 6.30 13.30
CA ARG A 192 11.38 7.25 14.00
C ARG A 192 11.27 8.63 13.32
N PRO A 193 10.64 9.66 13.97
CA PRO A 193 10.15 10.84 13.26
C PRO A 193 11.21 11.56 12.43
N VAL A 194 12.37 11.90 12.99
CA VAL A 194 13.38 12.70 12.31
C VAL A 194 14.14 11.88 11.26
N ARG A 195 14.68 10.72 11.66
CA ARG A 195 15.53 9.90 10.79
C ARG A 195 14.76 9.40 9.57
N ASP A 196 13.57 8.86 9.80
CA ASP A 196 12.80 8.26 8.72
C ASP A 196 12.26 9.34 7.78
N SER A 197 11.91 10.54 8.28
CA SER A 197 11.50 11.66 7.44
C SER A 197 12.60 12.12 6.49
N LEU A 198 13.86 12.22 6.95
CA LEU A 198 14.98 12.58 6.10
C LEU A 198 15.25 11.51 5.02
N LEU A 199 15.18 10.23 5.42
CA LEU A 199 15.31 9.12 4.46
C LEU A 199 14.19 9.14 3.43
N MET A 200 12.96 9.41 3.86
CA MET A 200 11.81 9.51 2.98
C MET A 200 11.96 10.67 1.98
N LEU A 201 12.45 11.84 2.40
CA LEU A 201 12.72 12.95 1.48
C LEU A 201 13.80 12.59 0.44
N ARG A 202 14.87 11.92 0.87
CA ARG A 202 15.90 11.39 -0.05
C ARG A 202 15.29 10.42 -1.06
N ASP A 203 14.38 9.56 -0.61
CA ASP A 203 13.72 8.59 -1.49
C ASP A 203 12.82 9.28 -2.52
N LEU A 204 12.12 10.39 -2.17
CA LEU A 204 11.35 11.18 -3.15
C LEU A 204 12.27 11.72 -4.27
N ALA A 205 13.45 12.23 -3.91
CA ALA A 205 14.44 12.65 -4.91
C ALA A 205 14.91 11.47 -5.76
N ARG A 206 15.15 10.29 -5.14
CA ARG A 206 15.54 9.05 -5.82
C ARG A 206 14.49 8.59 -6.84
N ILE A 207 13.19 8.68 -6.50
CA ILE A 207 12.10 8.38 -7.44
C ILE A 207 12.22 9.24 -8.70
N ARG A 208 12.45 10.56 -8.56
CA ARG A 208 12.60 11.46 -9.70
C ARG A 208 13.84 11.16 -10.53
N VAL A 209 14.98 10.89 -9.88
CA VAL A 209 16.23 10.51 -10.53
C VAL A 209 16.09 9.19 -11.30
N ASN A 210 15.49 8.18 -10.68
CA ASN A 210 15.22 6.90 -11.32
C ASN A 210 14.33 7.07 -12.56
N ALA A 211 13.31 7.91 -12.46
CA ALA A 211 12.44 8.22 -13.58
C ALA A 211 13.16 8.93 -14.72
N ALA A 212 14.02 9.93 -14.42
CA ALA A 212 14.82 10.64 -15.40
C ALA A 212 15.86 9.74 -16.10
N ARG A 213 16.37 8.75 -15.37
CA ARG A 213 17.32 7.74 -15.90
C ARG A 213 16.65 6.58 -16.65
N GLY A 214 15.32 6.58 -16.79
CA GLY A 214 14.59 5.50 -17.47
C GLY A 214 14.65 4.15 -16.73
N LEU A 215 14.97 4.14 -15.43
CA LEU A 215 15.11 2.90 -14.64
C LEU A 215 13.76 2.23 -14.35
N TYR A 216 12.66 2.93 -14.50
CA TYR A 216 11.33 2.38 -14.59
C TYR A 216 11.04 2.10 -16.06
N GLY A 217 10.74 0.86 -16.43
CA GLY A 217 10.42 0.47 -17.79
C GLY A 217 9.30 1.32 -18.40
N ARG A 218 9.05 1.20 -19.70
CA ARG A 218 7.94 1.91 -20.35
C ARG A 218 6.62 1.53 -19.71
N LEU A 219 5.98 2.51 -19.11
CA LEU A 219 4.63 2.44 -18.56
C LEU A 219 3.69 3.08 -19.60
N ASP A 220 3.66 2.50 -20.83
CA ASP A 220 2.86 3.08 -21.89
C ASP A 220 1.37 2.82 -21.64
N ALA A 221 0.58 3.92 -21.62
CA ALA A 221 -0.87 3.87 -21.59
C ALA A 221 -1.46 3.15 -22.83
N ALA A 222 -0.67 2.93 -23.86
CA ALA A 222 -1.08 2.23 -25.07
C ALA A 222 -1.59 0.80 -24.83
N ASP A 223 -1.16 0.14 -23.75
CA ASP A 223 -1.69 -1.17 -23.36
C ASP A 223 -3.09 -1.11 -22.73
N LEU A 224 -3.53 0.08 -22.29
CA LEU A 224 -4.88 0.28 -21.74
C LEU A 224 -5.95 0.30 -22.85
N VAL A 225 -5.61 0.80 -24.03
CA VAL A 225 -6.54 0.92 -25.18
C VAL A 225 -6.83 -0.44 -25.82
N ARG A 226 -5.91 -1.39 -25.76
CA ARG A 226 -6.08 -2.74 -26.37
C ARG A 226 -7.02 -3.67 -25.59
N ARG A 227 -7.50 -3.29 -24.41
CA ARG A 227 -8.36 -4.13 -23.55
C ARG A 227 -9.77 -3.59 -23.38
N ALA A 228 -10.11 -2.46 -24.01
CA ALA A 228 -11.45 -1.88 -24.03
C ALA A 228 -12.23 -2.19 -25.34
N GLY A 229 -11.67 -3.06 -26.18
CA GLY A 229 -12.29 -3.51 -27.44
C GLY A 229 -12.65 -4.99 -27.43
#